data_c68a29b362f7e24165471023eb6ae6d4
#
_entry.id   c68a29b362f7e24165471023eb6ae6d4
#
_cell.length_a   1.000
_cell.length_b   1.000
_cell.length_c   1.000
_cell.angle_alpha   90.00
_cell.angle_beta   90.00
_cell.angle_gamma   90.00
#
_symmetry.space_group_name_H-M   'P 1'
#
loop_
_entity.id
_entity.type
_entity.pdbx_description
1 polymer ?
#
loop_
_entity_poly.entity_id
_entity_poly.type
_entity_poly.pdbx_seq_one_letter_code
_entity_poly.pdbx_strand_id
1 'polypeptide(L)'
;MFAVLKREFRSYFQNVIGWLFVAALMALFGLYFYVYNLRQGYPYLYYTLSAITIIFMIAVPILTMRSFAEDRKNKTDQLMLTAPVPVAKVVLGKYLAMLAVFTVDIAVFCVTPLILRAFGTIPMGESYIAILAFWLYGAASIAVGMFISALTESQVIAAVLTFVVLFISYMMQSLTGLISSDGNWLTKILNCLDLYAPFEKFQGGCLDITAILYYAVSYTHLRAHETS
;
A
#
# COMPACT_ATOMS: atom_id res chain seq x y z
N MET A 1 -11.22 12.10 -15.97
CA MET A 1 -10.26 11.57 -14.98
C MET A 1 -10.17 12.46 -13.74
N PHE A 2 -9.80 13.74 -13.88
CA PHE A 2 -9.64 14.64 -12.73
C PHE A 2 -10.94 14.87 -11.92
N ALA A 3 -12.09 14.94 -12.59
CA ALA A 3 -13.39 15.08 -11.91
C ALA A 3 -13.74 13.84 -11.07
N VAL A 4 -13.44 12.62 -11.56
CA VAL A 4 -13.65 11.37 -10.83
C VAL A 4 -12.73 11.33 -9.61
N LEU A 5 -11.43 11.62 -9.79
CA LEU A 5 -10.46 11.68 -8.71
C LEU A 5 -10.91 12.65 -7.60
N LYS A 6 -11.31 13.88 -7.95
CA LYS A 6 -11.75 14.88 -6.98
C LYS A 6 -13.02 14.45 -6.23
N ARG A 7 -13.96 13.80 -6.93
CA ARG A 7 -15.19 13.26 -6.33
C ARG A 7 -14.87 12.15 -5.34
N GLU A 8 -14.05 11.16 -5.75
CA GLU A 8 -13.67 10.02 -4.91
C GLU A 8 -12.84 10.46 -3.71
N PHE A 9 -11.83 11.33 -3.92
CA PHE A 9 -11.03 11.87 -2.83
C PHE A 9 -11.89 12.59 -1.79
N ARG A 10 -12.81 13.44 -2.25
CA ARG A 10 -13.76 14.12 -1.35
C ARG A 10 -14.66 13.13 -0.62
N SER A 11 -15.09 12.05 -1.29
CA SER A 11 -15.91 11.00 -0.69
C SER A 11 -15.19 10.30 0.47
N TYR A 12 -13.88 10.02 0.37
CA TYR A 12 -13.11 9.43 1.46
C TYR A 12 -13.05 10.34 2.70
N PHE A 13 -12.90 11.65 2.50
CA PHE A 13 -12.88 12.60 3.62
C PHE A 13 -14.26 13.03 4.13
N GLN A 14 -15.31 12.82 3.36
CA GLN A 14 -16.69 12.99 3.84
C GLN A 14 -17.18 11.76 4.64
N ASN A 15 -16.59 10.61 4.41
CA ASN A 15 -16.86 9.38 5.15
C ASN A 15 -15.85 9.17 6.28
N VAL A 16 -16.32 8.50 7.35
CA VAL A 16 -15.49 8.18 8.53
C VAL A 16 -14.27 7.32 8.16
N ILE A 17 -14.35 6.49 7.11
CA ILE A 17 -13.31 5.51 6.75
C ILE A 17 -11.99 6.16 6.38
N GLY A 18 -12.00 7.22 5.58
CA GLY A 18 -10.77 7.94 5.21
C GLY A 18 -10.09 8.56 6.43
N TRP A 19 -10.86 9.21 7.30
CA TRP A 19 -10.35 9.76 8.55
C TRP A 19 -9.84 8.68 9.49
N LEU A 20 -10.58 7.57 9.61
CA LEU A 20 -10.16 6.43 10.44
C LEU A 20 -8.83 5.83 9.96
N PHE A 21 -8.66 5.68 8.64
CA PHE A 21 -7.42 5.17 8.04
C PHE A 21 -6.24 6.09 8.36
N VAL A 22 -6.36 7.40 8.07
CA VAL A 22 -5.31 8.39 8.33
C VAL A 22 -5.01 8.48 9.83
N ALA A 23 -6.03 8.60 10.67
CA ALA A 23 -5.83 8.71 12.12
C ALA A 23 -5.19 7.46 12.73
N ALA A 24 -5.60 6.26 12.30
CA ALA A 24 -5.04 5.01 12.79
C ALA A 24 -3.56 4.86 12.40
N LEU A 25 -3.23 5.11 11.13
CA LEU A 25 -1.83 5.04 10.67
C LEU A 25 -0.95 6.09 11.36
N MET A 26 -1.43 7.33 11.48
CA MET A 26 -0.71 8.40 12.16
C MET A 26 -0.45 8.09 13.63
N ALA A 27 -1.50 7.63 14.35
CA ALA A 27 -1.38 7.31 15.78
C ALA A 27 -0.39 6.18 16.03
N LEU A 28 -0.47 5.11 15.23
CA LEU A 28 0.40 3.95 15.37
C LEU A 28 1.82 4.26 14.90
N PHE A 29 1.98 5.00 13.80
CA PHE A 29 3.29 5.48 13.39
C PHE A 29 3.94 6.34 14.47
N GLY A 30 3.22 7.29 15.04
CA GLY A 30 3.72 8.15 16.13
C GLY A 30 4.12 7.35 17.36
N LEU A 31 3.34 6.31 17.73
CA LEU A 31 3.66 5.42 18.84
C LEU A 31 4.95 4.63 18.59
N TYR A 32 5.08 3.98 17.41
CA TYR A 32 6.29 3.24 17.06
C TYR A 32 7.50 4.14 16.88
N PHE A 33 7.32 5.33 16.29
CA PHE A 33 8.36 6.34 16.18
C PHE A 33 8.88 6.77 17.54
N TYR A 34 7.98 7.02 18.50
CA TYR A 34 8.37 7.33 19.88
C TYR A 34 9.15 6.19 20.51
N VAL A 35 8.68 4.96 20.41
CA VAL A 35 9.30 3.80 21.04
C VAL A 35 10.67 3.48 20.45
N TYR A 36 10.78 3.36 19.12
CA TYR A 36 12.01 2.93 18.47
C TYR A 36 13.02 4.07 18.32
N ASN A 37 12.59 5.21 17.80
CA ASN A 37 13.51 6.27 17.45
C ASN A 37 13.84 7.19 18.63
N LEU A 38 12.82 7.61 19.42
CA LEU A 38 13.06 8.56 20.50
C LEU A 38 13.48 7.88 21.81
N ARG A 39 12.83 6.77 22.20
CA ARG A 39 13.13 6.08 23.48
C ARG A 39 14.30 5.13 23.38
N GLN A 40 14.37 4.30 22.32
CA GLN A 40 15.46 3.33 22.14
C GLN A 40 16.67 3.93 21.39
N GLY A 41 16.51 5.11 20.76
CA GLY A 41 17.59 5.81 20.08
C GLY A 41 18.04 5.17 18.76
N TYR A 42 17.19 4.36 18.11
CA TYR A 42 17.53 3.82 16.80
C TYR A 42 17.58 4.95 15.75
N PRO A 43 18.71 5.12 15.05
CA PRO A 43 18.87 6.20 14.07
C PRO A 43 18.15 5.96 12.75
N TYR A 44 17.70 4.72 12.49
CA TYR A 44 17.09 4.31 11.24
C TYR A 44 15.56 4.30 11.33
N LEU A 45 14.89 5.05 10.46
CA LEU A 45 13.43 5.09 10.38
C LEU A 45 12.83 3.77 9.86
N TYR A 46 13.63 2.96 9.18
CA TYR A 46 13.24 1.66 8.66
C TYR A 46 12.60 0.76 9.72
N TYR A 47 13.14 0.70 10.93
CA TYR A 47 12.57 -0.15 12.00
C TYR A 47 11.14 0.25 12.36
N THR A 48 10.84 1.54 12.38
CA THR A 48 9.49 2.06 12.60
C THR A 48 8.56 1.70 11.45
N LEU A 49 9.00 1.86 10.20
CA LEU A 49 8.21 1.53 9.02
C LEU A 49 7.96 0.03 8.89
N SER A 50 8.95 -0.82 9.19
CA SER A 50 8.78 -2.27 9.23
C SER A 50 7.75 -2.71 10.28
N ALA A 51 7.80 -2.13 11.48
CA ALA A 51 6.85 -2.47 12.54
C ALA A 51 5.41 -2.08 12.16
N ILE A 52 5.22 -0.96 11.48
CA ILE A 52 3.88 -0.52 11.06
C ILE A 52 3.34 -1.32 9.86
N THR A 53 4.19 -2.01 9.11
CA THR A 53 3.78 -2.80 7.94
C THR A 53 2.71 -3.84 8.28
N ILE A 54 2.81 -4.50 9.43
CA ILE A 54 1.81 -5.49 9.88
C ILE A 54 0.45 -4.82 10.08
N ILE A 55 0.42 -3.64 10.66
CA ILE A 55 -0.81 -2.87 10.90
C ILE A 55 -1.35 -2.32 9.58
N PHE A 56 -0.45 -1.89 8.70
CA PHE A 56 -0.80 -1.42 7.37
C PHE A 56 -1.51 -2.48 6.54
N MET A 57 -1.14 -3.77 6.70
CA MET A 57 -1.83 -4.90 6.06
C MET A 57 -3.28 -5.06 6.50
N ILE A 58 -3.66 -4.55 7.67
CA ILE A 58 -5.05 -4.52 8.14
C ILE A 58 -5.73 -3.24 7.64
N ALA A 59 -5.03 -2.12 7.62
CA ALA A 59 -5.57 -0.83 7.23
C ALA A 59 -5.91 -0.73 5.73
N VAL A 60 -5.05 -1.30 4.85
CA VAL A 60 -5.27 -1.30 3.39
C VAL A 60 -6.57 -2.00 2.99
N PRO A 61 -6.90 -3.21 3.45
CA PRO A 61 -8.19 -3.84 3.18
C PRO A 61 -9.39 -2.98 3.56
N ILE A 62 -9.33 -2.28 4.68
CA ILE A 62 -10.40 -1.37 5.14
C ILE A 62 -10.57 -0.20 4.18
N LEU A 63 -9.46 0.35 3.66
CA LEU A 63 -9.49 1.43 2.69
C LEU A 63 -10.04 0.98 1.33
N THR A 64 -9.62 -0.20 0.87
CA THR A 64 -9.90 -0.69 -0.50
C THR A 64 -11.22 -1.44 -0.63
N MET A 65 -11.76 -2.02 0.45
CA MET A 65 -12.97 -2.86 0.42
C MET A 65 -14.19 -2.17 -0.21
N ARG A 66 -14.28 -0.83 -0.09
CA ARG A 66 -15.41 -0.05 -0.60
C ARG A 66 -15.27 0.36 -2.06
N SER A 67 -14.08 0.23 -2.65
CA SER A 67 -13.79 0.83 -3.94
C SER A 67 -14.72 0.38 -5.06
N PHE A 68 -14.93 -0.92 -5.22
CA PHE A 68 -15.80 -1.51 -6.25
C PHE A 68 -16.93 -2.37 -5.67
N ALA A 69 -16.71 -3.04 -4.54
CA ALA A 69 -17.72 -3.88 -3.92
C ALA A 69 -18.96 -3.09 -3.49
N GLU A 70 -18.81 -1.81 -3.10
CA GLU A 70 -19.93 -0.93 -2.80
C GLU A 70 -20.69 -0.53 -4.08
N ASP A 71 -20.00 -0.22 -5.15
CA ASP A 71 -20.62 0.15 -6.43
C ASP A 71 -21.42 -1.01 -7.01
N ARG A 72 -20.89 -2.24 -6.94
CA ARG A 72 -21.62 -3.46 -7.35
C ARG A 72 -22.86 -3.71 -6.48
N LYS A 73 -22.70 -3.64 -5.17
CA LYS A 73 -23.81 -3.82 -4.22
C LYS A 73 -24.96 -2.84 -4.48
N ASN A 74 -24.62 -1.60 -4.82
CA ASN A 74 -25.60 -0.54 -5.09
C ASN A 74 -26.03 -0.48 -6.56
N LYS A 75 -25.50 -1.37 -7.43
CA LYS A 75 -25.74 -1.40 -8.89
C LYS A 75 -25.39 -0.08 -9.59
N THR A 76 -24.50 0.72 -8.99
CA THR A 76 -24.02 1.99 -9.56
C THR A 76 -22.96 1.75 -10.65
N ASP A 77 -22.39 0.55 -10.72
CA ASP A 77 -21.54 0.07 -11.80
C ASP A 77 -22.23 0.14 -13.16
N GLN A 78 -23.51 -0.21 -13.24
CA GLN A 78 -24.32 -0.13 -14.48
C GLN A 78 -24.44 1.32 -14.98
N LEU A 79 -24.61 2.28 -14.08
CA LEU A 79 -24.64 3.70 -14.44
C LEU A 79 -23.26 4.21 -14.91
N MET A 80 -22.17 3.65 -14.38
CA MET A 80 -20.82 3.97 -14.85
C MET A 80 -20.52 3.41 -16.24
N LEU A 81 -21.05 2.21 -16.55
CA LEU A 81 -20.89 1.57 -17.87
C LEU A 81 -21.69 2.28 -18.97
N THR A 82 -22.81 2.93 -18.63
CA THR A 82 -23.63 3.72 -19.57
C THR A 82 -23.12 5.14 -19.77
N ALA A 83 -22.22 5.62 -18.89
CA ALA A 83 -21.63 6.94 -19.03
C ALA A 83 -20.59 6.98 -20.18
N PRO A 84 -20.46 8.09 -20.94
CA PRO A 84 -19.50 8.22 -22.04
C PRO A 84 -18.06 8.41 -21.53
N VAL A 85 -17.65 7.64 -20.50
CA VAL A 85 -16.30 7.71 -19.90
C VAL A 85 -15.70 6.31 -19.97
N PRO A 86 -14.50 6.14 -20.53
CA PRO A 86 -13.85 4.83 -20.59
C PRO A 86 -13.59 4.31 -19.17
N VAL A 87 -13.90 3.03 -18.93
CA VAL A 87 -13.77 2.34 -17.63
C VAL A 87 -12.37 2.53 -17.01
N ALA A 88 -11.34 2.46 -17.84
CA ALA A 88 -9.95 2.68 -17.40
C ALA A 88 -9.73 4.05 -16.70
N LYS A 89 -10.44 5.11 -17.10
CA LYS A 89 -10.34 6.42 -16.45
C LYS A 89 -11.03 6.44 -15.09
N VAL A 90 -12.05 5.63 -14.90
CA VAL A 90 -12.75 5.49 -13.61
C VAL A 90 -11.89 4.73 -12.63
N VAL A 91 -11.35 3.57 -13.05
CA VAL A 91 -10.44 2.74 -12.25
C VAL A 91 -9.21 3.53 -11.80
N LEU A 92 -8.55 4.22 -12.75
CA LEU A 92 -7.41 5.09 -12.42
C LEU A 92 -7.79 6.23 -11.47
N GLY A 93 -8.98 6.82 -11.65
CA GLY A 93 -9.46 7.89 -10.77
C GLY A 93 -9.66 7.42 -9.33
N LYS A 94 -10.21 6.21 -9.15
CA LYS A 94 -10.40 5.58 -7.83
C LYS A 94 -9.06 5.21 -7.19
N TYR A 95 -8.17 4.58 -7.94
CA TYR A 95 -6.83 4.23 -7.47
C TYR A 95 -6.04 5.46 -7.00
N LEU A 96 -6.00 6.51 -7.82
CA LEU A 96 -5.30 7.75 -7.49
C LEU A 96 -5.93 8.47 -6.29
N ALA A 97 -7.24 8.34 -6.08
CA ALA A 97 -7.89 8.91 -4.89
C ALA A 97 -7.44 8.20 -3.61
N MET A 98 -7.39 6.85 -3.60
CA MET A 98 -6.88 6.08 -2.47
C MET A 98 -5.39 6.34 -2.22
N LEU A 99 -4.60 6.38 -3.29
CA LEU A 99 -3.19 6.71 -3.21
C LEU A 99 -2.96 8.12 -2.65
N ALA A 100 -3.82 9.10 -3.02
CA ALA A 100 -3.74 10.45 -2.49
C ALA A 100 -4.07 10.49 -0.99
N VAL A 101 -5.03 9.69 -0.50
CA VAL A 101 -5.30 9.55 0.94
C VAL A 101 -4.08 9.02 1.67
N PHE A 102 -3.46 7.95 1.15
CA PHE A 102 -2.23 7.39 1.73
C PHE A 102 -1.03 8.36 1.65
N THR A 103 -0.94 9.16 0.59
CA THR A 103 0.13 10.17 0.44
C THR A 103 0.04 11.26 1.50
N VAL A 104 -1.13 11.52 2.07
CA VAL A 104 -1.26 12.45 3.22
C VAL A 104 -0.48 11.94 4.42
N ASP A 105 -0.59 10.63 4.75
CA ASP A 105 0.20 10.00 5.82
C ASP A 105 1.70 10.09 5.53
N ILE A 106 2.10 9.75 4.31
CA ILE A 106 3.50 9.81 3.88
C ILE A 106 4.08 11.23 3.97
N ALA A 107 3.30 12.25 3.65
CA ALA A 107 3.74 13.64 3.78
C ALA A 107 4.11 14.00 5.24
N VAL A 108 3.38 13.47 6.21
CA VAL A 108 3.71 13.65 7.62
C VAL A 108 4.93 12.79 8.01
N PHE A 109 5.05 11.57 7.47
CA PHE A 109 6.23 10.73 7.72
C PHE A 109 7.52 11.40 7.21
N CYS A 110 7.45 12.18 6.12
CA CYS A 110 8.59 12.94 5.60
C CYS A 110 9.11 14.02 6.57
N VAL A 111 8.32 14.45 7.55
CA VAL A 111 8.76 15.42 8.55
C VAL A 111 9.58 14.74 9.65
N THR A 112 9.40 13.45 9.90
CA THR A 112 10.04 12.74 11.03
C THR A 112 11.57 12.66 10.95
N PRO A 113 12.24 12.48 9.78
CA PRO A 113 13.70 12.55 9.70
C PRO A 113 14.25 13.93 10.13
N LEU A 114 13.52 15.02 9.86
CA LEU A 114 13.91 16.36 10.27
C LEU A 114 13.87 16.50 11.80
N ILE A 115 12.85 15.91 12.44
CA ILE A 115 12.73 15.87 13.90
C ILE A 115 13.89 15.07 14.49
N LEU A 116 14.19 13.89 13.96
CA LEU A 116 15.29 13.05 14.44
C LEU A 116 16.64 13.75 14.32
N ARG A 117 16.86 14.52 13.25
CA ARG A 117 18.10 15.29 13.07
C ARG A 117 18.36 16.29 14.21
N ALA A 118 17.30 16.78 14.85
CA ALA A 118 17.43 17.68 16.00
C ALA A 118 17.96 16.96 17.25
N PHE A 119 17.82 15.63 17.33
CA PHE A 119 18.24 14.81 18.47
C PHE A 119 19.57 14.07 18.24
N GLY A 120 20.06 14.00 16.99
CA GLY A 120 21.32 13.31 16.70
C GLY A 120 21.70 13.26 15.22
N THR A 121 22.86 12.63 14.95
CA THR A 121 23.30 12.37 13.57
C THR A 121 22.60 11.15 13.02
N ILE A 122 21.76 11.34 12.01
CA ILE A 122 21.02 10.27 11.33
C ILE A 122 21.36 10.23 9.86
N PRO A 123 21.32 9.04 9.23
CA PRO A 123 21.47 8.89 7.80
C PRO A 123 20.18 9.35 7.08
N MET A 124 20.13 10.65 6.75
CA MET A 124 18.94 11.27 6.13
C MET A 124 18.55 10.59 4.81
N GLY A 125 19.56 10.26 3.97
CA GLY A 125 19.30 9.60 2.70
C GLY A 125 18.56 8.27 2.84
N GLU A 126 19.02 7.42 3.75
CA GLU A 126 18.41 6.11 4.02
C GLU A 126 16.99 6.25 4.58
N SER A 127 16.74 7.25 5.42
CA SER A 127 15.41 7.53 5.97
C SER A 127 14.40 7.91 4.89
N TYR A 128 14.77 8.79 3.95
CA TYR A 128 13.89 9.17 2.84
C TYR A 128 13.70 8.03 1.83
N ILE A 129 14.74 7.21 1.58
CA ILE A 129 14.63 6.01 0.76
C ILE A 129 13.66 5.02 1.38
N ALA A 130 13.70 4.81 2.69
CA ALA A 130 12.77 3.93 3.40
C ALA A 130 11.32 4.44 3.32
N ILE A 131 11.08 5.75 3.43
CA ILE A 131 9.75 6.35 3.26
C ILE A 131 9.25 6.14 1.82
N LEU A 132 10.10 6.36 0.82
CA LEU A 132 9.75 6.15 -0.59
C LEU A 132 9.42 4.67 -0.86
N ALA A 133 10.21 3.76 -0.31
CA ALA A 133 9.97 2.33 -0.42
C ALA A 133 8.62 1.93 0.22
N PHE A 134 8.30 2.48 1.39
CA PHE A 134 7.02 2.25 2.05
C PHE A 134 5.84 2.81 1.24
N TRP A 135 6.02 3.98 0.59
CA TRP A 135 5.02 4.53 -0.32
C TRP A 135 4.78 3.64 -1.53
N LEU A 136 5.84 3.09 -2.15
CA LEU A 136 5.73 2.17 -3.28
C LEU A 136 5.06 0.85 -2.86
N TYR A 137 5.42 0.30 -1.71
CA TYR A 137 4.78 -0.88 -1.14
C TYR A 137 3.29 -0.64 -0.90
N GLY A 138 2.93 0.51 -0.34
CA GLY A 138 1.54 0.91 -0.12
C GLY A 138 0.77 1.08 -1.43
N ALA A 139 1.38 1.68 -2.45
CA ALA A 139 0.77 1.82 -3.78
C ALA A 139 0.45 0.46 -4.40
N ALA A 140 1.38 -0.51 -4.33
CA ALA A 140 1.16 -1.87 -4.81
C ALA A 140 0.07 -2.60 -3.99
N SER A 141 0.09 -2.49 -2.67
CA SER A 141 -0.90 -3.10 -1.78
C SER A 141 -2.31 -2.57 -2.04
N ILE A 142 -2.46 -1.26 -2.28
CA ILE A 142 -3.73 -0.62 -2.66
C ILE A 142 -4.20 -1.16 -4.01
N ALA A 143 -3.32 -1.34 -5.00
CA ALA A 143 -3.67 -1.90 -6.30
C ALA A 143 -4.23 -3.33 -6.18
N VAL A 144 -3.56 -4.18 -5.39
CA VAL A 144 -4.03 -5.55 -5.12
C VAL A 144 -5.40 -5.54 -4.42
N GLY A 145 -5.57 -4.71 -3.39
CA GLY A 145 -6.84 -4.59 -2.66
C GLY A 145 -7.98 -4.10 -3.55
N MET A 146 -7.70 -3.14 -4.44
CA MET A 146 -8.67 -2.65 -5.42
C MET A 146 -9.07 -3.74 -6.42
N PHE A 147 -8.11 -4.52 -6.91
CA PHE A 147 -8.37 -5.65 -7.80
C PHE A 147 -9.29 -6.69 -7.14
N ILE A 148 -8.99 -7.08 -5.89
CA ILE A 148 -9.82 -8.03 -5.15
C ILE A 148 -11.22 -7.45 -4.89
N SER A 149 -11.34 -6.15 -4.58
CA SER A 149 -12.64 -5.48 -4.43
C SER A 149 -13.45 -5.48 -5.73
N ALA A 150 -12.81 -5.51 -6.90
CA ALA A 150 -13.49 -5.61 -8.18
C ALA A 150 -14.04 -7.02 -8.49
N LEU A 151 -13.49 -8.07 -7.87
CA LEU A 151 -13.92 -9.46 -8.05
C LEU A 151 -15.10 -9.85 -7.15
N THR A 152 -15.38 -9.09 -6.09
CA THR A 152 -16.37 -9.44 -5.07
C THR A 152 -17.46 -8.38 -4.94
N GLU A 153 -18.69 -8.83 -4.62
CA GLU A 153 -19.83 -7.94 -4.34
C GLU A 153 -19.95 -7.58 -2.84
N SER A 154 -19.29 -8.36 -1.98
CA SER A 154 -19.32 -8.18 -0.53
C SER A 154 -18.08 -7.45 -0.06
N GLN A 155 -18.25 -6.30 0.58
CA GLN A 155 -17.17 -5.50 1.17
C GLN A 155 -16.35 -6.31 2.19
N VAL A 156 -17.02 -7.14 3.02
CA VAL A 156 -16.37 -7.96 4.04
C VAL A 156 -15.49 -9.04 3.41
N ILE A 157 -16.01 -9.72 2.38
CA ILE A 157 -15.24 -10.74 1.66
C ILE A 157 -14.04 -10.10 0.96
N ALA A 158 -14.21 -8.93 0.34
CA ALA A 158 -13.13 -8.17 -0.27
C ALA A 158 -12.03 -7.84 0.75
N ALA A 159 -12.41 -7.36 1.94
CA ALA A 159 -11.45 -7.03 3.01
C ALA A 159 -10.68 -8.26 3.48
N VAL A 160 -11.38 -9.38 3.75
CA VAL A 160 -10.75 -10.62 4.23
C VAL A 160 -9.79 -11.20 3.18
N LEU A 161 -10.23 -11.27 1.91
CA LEU A 161 -9.38 -11.78 0.83
C LEU A 161 -8.14 -10.89 0.61
N THR A 162 -8.31 -9.57 0.65
CA THR A 162 -7.17 -8.64 0.52
C THR A 162 -6.19 -8.83 1.67
N PHE A 163 -6.69 -8.94 2.90
CA PHE A 163 -5.83 -9.20 4.07
C PHE A 163 -5.07 -10.53 3.92
N VAL A 164 -5.75 -11.60 3.52
CA VAL A 164 -5.12 -12.92 3.33
C VAL A 164 -4.01 -12.85 2.27
N VAL A 165 -4.26 -12.19 1.13
CA VAL A 165 -3.26 -12.07 0.05
C VAL A 165 -2.05 -11.27 0.51
N LEU A 166 -2.25 -10.13 1.18
CA LEU A 166 -1.15 -9.31 1.71
C LEU A 166 -0.39 -10.06 2.82
N PHE A 167 -1.09 -10.80 3.68
CA PHE A 167 -0.47 -11.61 4.74
C PHE A 167 0.37 -12.74 4.18
N ILE A 168 -0.13 -13.46 3.17
CA ILE A 168 0.64 -14.49 2.46
C ILE A 168 1.89 -13.86 1.83
N SER A 169 1.75 -12.71 1.16
CA SER A 169 2.86 -11.99 0.57
C SER A 169 3.93 -11.62 1.62
N TYR A 170 3.52 -11.16 2.79
CA TYR A 170 4.43 -10.86 3.89
C TYR A 170 5.13 -12.10 4.46
N MET A 171 4.40 -13.22 4.59
CA MET A 171 4.95 -14.49 5.09
C MET A 171 5.84 -15.20 4.07
N MET A 172 5.77 -14.82 2.80
CA MET A 172 6.48 -15.50 1.70
C MET A 172 7.99 -15.55 1.93
N GLN A 173 8.58 -14.48 2.46
CA GLN A 173 9.99 -14.42 2.77
C GLN A 173 10.41 -15.47 3.82
N SER A 174 9.61 -15.63 4.87
CA SER A 174 9.86 -16.68 5.88
C SER A 174 9.71 -18.08 5.28
N LEU A 175 8.78 -18.26 4.35
CA LEU A 175 8.55 -19.53 3.66
C LEU A 175 9.63 -19.84 2.63
N THR A 176 10.11 -18.86 1.87
CA THR A 176 11.21 -19.05 0.93
C THR A 176 12.49 -19.44 1.66
N GLY A 177 12.75 -18.92 2.84
CA GLY A 177 13.88 -19.34 3.69
C GLY A 177 13.81 -20.80 4.15
N LEU A 178 12.59 -21.36 4.25
CA LEU A 178 12.37 -22.77 4.65
C LEU A 178 12.36 -23.76 3.48
N ILE A 179 11.93 -23.32 2.30
CA ILE A 179 11.71 -24.19 1.12
C ILE A 179 12.94 -24.26 0.23
N SER A 180 13.86 -23.28 0.36
CA SER A 180 14.89 -23.16 -0.64
C SER A 180 16.14 -23.95 -0.39
N SER A 181 16.53 -24.63 -1.40
CA SER A 181 17.90 -24.52 -1.91
C SER A 181 17.97 -24.55 -3.43
N ASP A 182 16.94 -24.89 -4.14
CA ASP A 182 17.06 -25.07 -5.58
C ASP A 182 15.92 -24.39 -6.36
N GLY A 183 16.32 -23.62 -7.38
CA GLY A 183 15.51 -22.76 -8.25
C GLY A 183 14.29 -23.41 -8.92
N ASN A 184 13.39 -23.94 -8.13
CA ASN A 184 12.13 -24.51 -8.57
C ASN A 184 11.22 -23.41 -9.14
N TRP A 185 10.43 -23.74 -10.17
CA TRP A 185 9.43 -22.85 -10.75
C TRP A 185 8.46 -22.27 -9.71
N LEU A 186 8.21 -23.00 -8.62
CA LEU A 186 7.42 -22.57 -7.46
C LEU A 186 8.05 -21.33 -6.77
N THR A 187 9.36 -21.33 -6.56
CA THR A 187 10.05 -20.18 -5.95
C THR A 187 10.02 -18.94 -6.84
N LYS A 188 9.99 -19.11 -8.16
CA LYS A 188 9.83 -17.97 -9.10
C LYS A 188 8.42 -17.36 -9.02
N ILE A 189 7.38 -18.19 -8.93
CA ILE A 189 6.00 -17.71 -8.77
C ILE A 189 5.82 -17.06 -7.39
N LEU A 190 6.38 -17.66 -6.34
CA LEU A 190 6.32 -17.13 -4.98
C LEU A 190 7.04 -15.77 -4.89
N ASN A 191 8.21 -15.64 -5.48
CA ASN A 191 8.95 -14.37 -5.54
C ASN A 191 8.23 -13.29 -6.38
N CYS A 192 7.39 -13.70 -7.34
CA CYS A 192 6.58 -12.75 -8.12
C CYS A 192 5.38 -12.21 -7.32
N LEU A 193 4.92 -12.93 -6.30
CA LEU A 193 3.84 -12.51 -5.39
C LEU A 193 4.35 -11.79 -4.14
N ASP A 194 5.66 -11.79 -3.92
CA ASP A 194 6.28 -11.16 -2.75
C ASP A 194 6.38 -9.64 -2.93
N LEU A 195 5.36 -8.93 -2.47
CA LEU A 195 5.32 -7.45 -2.47
C LEU A 195 6.22 -6.84 -1.40
N TYR A 196 6.61 -7.64 -0.38
CA TYR A 196 7.40 -7.15 0.75
C TYR A 196 8.92 -7.24 0.51
N ALA A 197 9.39 -8.23 -0.22
CA ALA A 197 10.82 -8.41 -0.51
C ALA A 197 11.51 -7.17 -1.13
N PRO A 198 10.89 -6.44 -2.09
CA PRO A 198 11.47 -5.21 -2.59
C PRO A 198 11.62 -4.12 -1.51
N PHE A 199 10.66 -4.02 -0.58
CA PHE A 199 10.72 -3.06 0.54
C PHE A 199 11.92 -3.35 1.46
N GLU A 200 12.18 -4.62 1.76
CA GLU A 200 13.30 -5.00 2.63
C GLU A 200 14.68 -4.74 1.98
N LYS A 201 14.79 -4.90 0.66
CA LYS A 201 16.04 -4.57 -0.06
C LYS A 201 16.44 -3.10 0.07
N PHE A 202 15.51 -2.20 0.28
CA PHE A 202 15.80 -0.79 0.56
C PHE A 202 16.36 -0.54 1.97
N GLN A 203 16.38 -1.54 2.85
CA GLN A 203 16.96 -1.45 4.19
C GLN A 203 18.45 -1.10 4.17
N GLY A 204 19.17 -1.55 3.14
CA GLY A 204 20.60 -1.26 2.95
C GLY A 204 20.89 0.13 2.34
N GLY A 205 19.91 1.00 2.19
CA GLY A 205 20.08 2.32 1.56
C GLY A 205 20.34 2.29 0.04
N CYS A 206 20.28 1.12 -0.58
CA CYS A 206 20.46 0.98 -2.02
C CYS A 206 19.13 1.13 -2.75
N LEU A 207 19.02 2.13 -3.63
CA LEU A 207 17.92 2.24 -4.58
C LEU A 207 18.08 1.13 -5.63
N ASP A 208 17.42 0.00 -5.43
CA ASP A 208 17.37 -1.07 -6.43
C ASP A 208 16.30 -0.72 -7.47
N ILE A 209 16.76 -0.35 -8.67
CA ILE A 209 15.90 -0.01 -9.82
C ILE A 209 14.98 -1.20 -10.16
N THR A 210 15.44 -2.44 -9.94
CA THR A 210 14.66 -3.65 -10.14
C THR A 210 13.42 -3.70 -9.24
N ALA A 211 13.54 -3.22 -7.99
CA ALA A 211 12.42 -3.15 -7.06
C ALA A 211 11.37 -2.10 -7.49
N ILE A 212 11.81 -0.96 -8.02
CA ILE A 212 10.91 0.06 -8.56
C ILE A 212 10.19 -0.46 -9.80
N LEU A 213 10.93 -1.11 -10.71
CA LEU A 213 10.35 -1.77 -11.89
C LEU A 213 9.35 -2.86 -11.52
N TYR A 214 9.64 -3.65 -10.49
CA TYR A 214 8.73 -4.68 -9.98
C TYR A 214 7.37 -4.10 -9.58
N TYR A 215 7.35 -3.02 -8.80
CA TYR A 215 6.11 -2.35 -8.43
C TYR A 215 5.38 -1.73 -9.62
N ALA A 216 6.11 -1.16 -10.58
CA ALA A 216 5.53 -0.61 -11.80
C ALA A 216 4.92 -1.68 -12.70
N VAL A 217 5.58 -2.85 -12.83
CA VAL A 217 5.10 -3.99 -13.62
C VAL A 217 3.91 -4.64 -12.93
N SER A 218 3.93 -4.83 -11.62
CA SER A 218 2.80 -5.35 -10.85
C SER A 218 1.54 -4.49 -11.06
N TYR A 219 1.70 -3.16 -11.04
CA TYR A 219 0.62 -2.24 -11.33
C TYR A 219 0.07 -2.36 -12.77
N THR A 220 0.95 -2.48 -13.79
CA THR A 220 0.53 -2.58 -15.18
C THR A 220 -0.13 -3.93 -15.49
N HIS A 221 0.30 -5.02 -14.86
CA HIS A 221 -0.33 -6.35 -15.01
C HIS A 221 -1.75 -6.37 -14.43
N LEU A 222 -1.95 -5.79 -13.25
CA LEU A 222 -3.28 -5.69 -12.64
C LEU A 222 -4.22 -4.84 -13.50
N ARG A 223 -3.73 -3.77 -14.12
CA ARG A 223 -4.49 -2.93 -15.04
C ARG A 223 -4.91 -3.65 -16.32
N ALA A 224 -4.06 -4.51 -16.87
CA ALA A 224 -4.37 -5.23 -18.12
C ALA A 224 -5.52 -6.23 -17.95
N HIS A 225 -5.62 -6.87 -16.77
CA HIS A 225 -6.73 -7.79 -16.45
C HIS A 225 -8.07 -7.10 -16.18
N GLU A 226 -8.09 -5.82 -15.80
CA GLU A 226 -9.33 -5.07 -15.57
C GLU A 226 -9.93 -4.51 -16.88
N THR A 227 -9.18 -4.51 -17.97
CA THR A 227 -9.61 -3.94 -19.27
C THR A 227 -10.00 -4.99 -20.32
N SER A 228 -9.84 -6.28 -20.05
CA SER A 228 -10.29 -7.40 -20.89
C SER A 228 -11.55 -8.04 -20.34
#